data_115a999f98ea1b357bdb680145c1f260
#
_entry.id   115a999f98ea1b357bdb680145c1f260
#
_cell.length_a   1.000
_cell.length_b   1.000
_cell.length_c   1.000
_cell.angle_alpha   90.00
_cell.angle_beta   90.00
_cell.angle_gamma   90.00
#
_symmetry.space_group_name_H-M   'P 1'
#
loop_
_entity.id
_entity.type
_entity.pdbx_description
1 polymer ?
#
loop_
_entity_poly.entity_id
_entity_poly.type
_entity_poly.pdbx_seq_one_letter_code
_entity_poly.pdbx_strand_id
1 'polypeptide(L)'
;PLSNLPLSTVSFLQGSPADPRSDAPPCAPPTDANEAQAIQSSFLAKIQQRAIAEQQQRTTLVGPHRDDIALTINDTPSRQYGSQGQQRTLVLALKLAELHLIESVIGEPPLLLLDDVLAELDLHRQNQLLEAIQDRFQTIITTTHLGAFDSQWMTTSQILTVHQGRIATAG
;
A
#
# COMPACT_ATOMS: atom_id res chain seq x y z
N PRO A 1 -1.95 9.89 -16.55
CA PRO A 1 -0.76 9.76 -15.73
C PRO A 1 -1.12 10.02 -14.29
N LEU A 2 -0.96 8.98 -13.44
CA LEU A 2 -1.16 9.07 -11.97
C LEU A 2 -0.16 10.04 -11.30
N SER A 3 0.73 10.65 -12.09
CA SER A 3 1.71 11.65 -11.64
C SER A 3 1.09 12.94 -11.08
N ASN A 4 -0.23 13.14 -11.23
CA ASN A 4 -0.94 14.33 -10.73
C ASN A 4 -1.81 14.05 -9.49
N LEU A 5 -1.76 12.88 -8.90
CA LEU A 5 -2.20 12.73 -7.53
C LEU A 5 -1.15 13.41 -6.66
N PRO A 6 -1.46 14.46 -5.89
CA PRO A 6 -0.52 15.03 -4.96
C PRO A 6 -0.25 14.00 -3.86
N LEU A 7 0.72 13.14 -4.08
CA LEU A 7 1.33 12.29 -3.06
C LEU A 7 2.25 13.20 -2.24
N SER A 8 1.65 14.04 -1.41
CA SER A 8 2.39 14.84 -0.47
C SER A 8 2.86 13.93 0.66
N THR A 9 4.13 13.69 0.69
CA THR A 9 4.97 13.32 1.82
C THR A 9 4.58 12.05 2.59
N VAL A 10 5.31 10.98 2.35
CA VAL A 10 5.39 9.81 3.23
C VAL A 10 6.38 10.13 4.35
N SER A 11 5.91 10.21 5.58
CA SER A 11 6.75 10.44 6.76
C SER A 11 6.82 9.18 7.60
N PHE A 12 8.03 8.74 7.95
CA PHE A 12 8.22 7.64 8.89
C PHE A 12 8.19 8.18 10.32
N LEU A 13 7.24 7.73 11.12
CA LEU A 13 7.17 8.03 12.53
C LEU A 13 7.68 6.84 13.35
N GLN A 14 8.79 7.03 14.07
CA GLN A 14 9.18 6.12 15.13
C GLN A 14 8.39 6.45 16.41
N GLY A 15 7.36 5.71 16.70
CA GLY A 15 6.61 5.89 17.95
C GLY A 15 5.36 5.04 18.00
N SER A 16 5.03 4.62 19.21
CA SER A 16 3.82 3.86 19.54
C SER A 16 2.55 4.58 19.06
N PRO A 17 1.50 3.88 18.60
CA PRO A 17 0.29 4.47 18.00
C PRO A 17 -0.62 5.24 18.96
N ALA A 18 -0.12 5.69 20.13
CA ALA A 18 -0.97 6.20 21.21
C ALA A 18 -0.94 7.72 21.41
N ASP A 19 -0.11 8.50 20.71
CA ASP A 19 -0.13 9.95 20.92
C ASP A 19 -0.20 10.74 19.60
N PRO A 20 -1.39 11.32 19.27
CA PRO A 20 -1.54 12.17 18.08
C PRO A 20 -0.83 13.55 18.22
N ARG A 21 -0.07 13.78 19.27
CA ARG A 21 0.61 15.04 19.59
C ARG A 21 2.14 14.95 19.56
N SER A 22 2.73 13.86 19.10
CA SER A 22 4.18 13.82 18.96
C SER A 22 4.61 14.61 17.71
N ASP A 23 5.02 15.86 17.90
CA ASP A 23 5.71 16.69 16.90
C ASP A 23 7.13 16.16 16.60
N ALA A 24 7.32 14.85 16.54
CA ALA A 24 8.60 14.27 16.17
C ALA A 24 8.85 14.48 14.67
N PRO A 25 9.97 15.10 14.27
CA PRO A 25 10.28 15.28 12.86
C PRO A 25 10.42 13.93 12.16
N PRO A 26 10.08 13.84 10.86
CA PRO A 26 10.25 12.63 10.07
C PRO A 26 11.70 12.16 10.14
N CYS A 27 11.90 10.88 10.50
CA CYS A 27 13.23 10.30 10.58
C CYS A 27 13.71 10.03 9.15
N ALA A 28 14.69 10.79 8.69
CA ALA A 28 15.45 10.47 7.49
C ALA A 28 16.28 9.19 7.74
N PRO A 29 16.59 8.39 6.72
CA PRO A 29 17.52 7.26 6.87
C PRO A 29 18.89 7.77 7.36
N PRO A 30 19.57 7.02 8.25
CA PRO A 30 20.85 7.43 8.79
C PRO A 30 21.87 7.64 7.67
N THR A 31 22.48 8.81 7.62
CA THR A 31 23.46 9.18 6.61
C THR A 31 24.91 8.86 7.03
N ASP A 32 25.17 8.68 8.34
CA ASP A 32 26.49 8.44 8.91
C ASP A 32 26.51 7.24 9.86
N ALA A 33 27.72 6.65 10.04
CA ALA A 33 27.96 5.54 11.00
C ALA A 33 27.62 5.92 12.45
N ASN A 34 27.81 7.17 12.85
CA ASN A 34 27.50 7.69 14.19
C ASN A 34 25.98 7.71 14.45
N GLU A 35 25.20 8.05 13.43
CA GLU A 35 23.75 8.09 13.49
C GLU A 35 23.18 6.67 13.61
N ALA A 36 23.73 5.70 12.87
CA ALA A 36 23.39 4.29 12.97
C ALA A 36 23.66 3.72 14.37
N GLN A 37 24.80 4.08 15.00
CA GLN A 37 25.13 3.68 16.36
C GLN A 37 24.20 4.32 17.40
N ALA A 38 23.80 5.57 17.22
CA ALA A 38 22.85 6.26 18.10
C ALA A 38 21.46 5.59 18.03
N ILE A 39 21.00 5.22 16.83
CA ILE A 39 19.75 4.47 16.62
C ILE A 39 19.83 3.10 17.30
N GLN A 40 20.94 2.36 17.12
CA GLN A 40 21.15 1.06 17.74
C GLN A 40 21.10 1.13 19.26
N SER A 41 21.82 2.09 19.86
CA SER A 41 21.84 2.26 21.32
C SER A 41 20.48 2.63 21.88
N SER A 42 19.76 3.53 21.22
CA SER A 42 18.38 3.92 21.57
C SER A 42 17.41 2.73 21.47
N PHE A 43 17.56 1.91 20.45
CA PHE A 43 16.75 0.71 20.24
C PHE A 43 16.98 -0.33 21.35
N LEU A 44 18.25 -0.62 21.70
CA LEU A 44 18.58 -1.51 22.79
C LEU A 44 18.06 -1.03 24.14
N ALA A 45 18.15 0.28 24.41
CA ALA A 45 17.58 0.87 25.63
C ALA A 45 16.05 0.70 25.70
N LYS A 46 15.33 0.87 24.60
CA LYS A 46 13.88 0.62 24.54
C LYS A 46 13.54 -0.85 24.79
N ILE A 47 14.30 -1.79 24.21
CA ILE A 47 14.11 -3.23 24.47
C ILE A 47 14.25 -3.52 25.98
N GLN A 48 15.29 -3.02 26.62
CA GLN A 48 15.50 -3.21 28.06
C GLN A 48 14.37 -2.63 28.91
N GLN A 49 13.90 -1.44 28.58
CA GLN A 49 12.76 -0.81 29.28
C GLN A 49 11.46 -1.61 29.17
N ARG A 50 11.22 -2.26 28.04
CA ARG A 50 9.98 -2.99 27.76
C ARG A 50 10.05 -4.48 28.08
N ALA A 51 11.20 -5.02 28.47
CA ALA A 51 11.44 -6.46 28.69
C ALA A 51 10.42 -7.10 29.66
N ILE A 52 10.09 -6.46 30.76
CA ILE A 52 9.10 -6.98 31.73
C ILE A 52 7.70 -7.03 31.14
N ALA A 53 7.29 -5.97 30.41
CA ALA A 53 6.00 -5.91 29.75
C ALA A 53 5.89 -6.96 28.63
N GLU A 54 6.95 -7.18 27.87
CA GLU A 54 7.03 -8.22 26.83
C GLU A 54 6.85 -9.61 27.42
N GLN A 55 7.51 -9.91 28.54
CA GLN A 55 7.35 -11.18 29.24
C GLN A 55 5.90 -11.40 29.73
N GLN A 56 5.28 -10.38 30.29
CA GLN A 56 3.89 -10.44 30.76
C GLN A 56 2.89 -10.63 29.64
N GLN A 57 3.08 -9.93 28.53
CA GLN A 57 2.18 -9.97 27.35
C GLN A 57 2.51 -11.12 26.38
N ARG A 58 3.65 -11.81 26.59
CA ARG A 58 4.17 -12.87 25.70
C ARG A 58 4.25 -12.44 24.23
N THR A 59 4.61 -11.18 24.00
CA THR A 59 4.76 -10.60 22.66
C THR A 59 5.85 -9.55 22.67
N THR A 60 6.50 -9.34 21.52
CA THR A 60 7.48 -8.27 21.35
C THR A 60 6.77 -6.93 21.21
N LEU A 61 7.20 -5.93 21.97
CA LEU A 61 6.63 -4.57 21.98
C LEU A 61 7.53 -3.55 21.29
N VAL A 62 8.78 -3.91 20.99
CA VAL A 62 9.77 -3.04 20.37
C VAL A 62 10.33 -3.73 19.13
N GLY A 63 10.42 -2.99 18.03
CA GLY A 63 10.98 -3.48 16.78
C GLY A 63 10.30 -2.90 15.54
N PRO A 64 10.87 -3.07 14.34
CA PRO A 64 10.33 -2.50 13.10
C PRO A 64 8.91 -2.99 12.77
N HIS A 65 8.52 -4.16 13.27
CA HIS A 65 7.14 -4.68 13.15
C HIS A 65 6.11 -3.90 13.98
N ARG A 66 6.55 -2.98 14.83
CA ARG A 66 5.72 -2.06 15.62
C ARG A 66 5.74 -0.62 15.08
N ASP A 67 6.60 -0.38 14.11
CA ASP A 67 6.64 0.92 13.45
C ASP A 67 5.40 1.07 12.55
N ASP A 68 4.91 2.29 12.42
CA ASP A 68 3.79 2.63 11.55
C ASP A 68 4.23 3.69 10.55
N ILE A 69 3.58 3.73 9.39
CA ILE A 69 3.82 4.72 8.36
C ILE A 69 2.70 5.76 8.43
N ALA A 70 3.04 6.99 8.74
CA ALA A 70 2.09 8.09 8.69
C ALA A 70 1.90 8.53 7.23
N LEU A 71 0.68 8.33 6.74
CA LEU A 71 0.29 8.73 5.40
C LEU A 71 -0.64 9.94 5.50
N THR A 72 -0.29 11.01 4.79
CA THR A 72 -1.10 12.23 4.74
C THR A 72 -1.67 12.47 3.35
N ILE A 73 -2.84 13.10 3.30
CA ILE A 73 -3.46 13.60 2.07
C ILE A 73 -3.68 15.09 2.29
N ASN A 74 -3.03 15.95 1.49
CA ASN A 74 -3.06 17.40 1.68
C ASN A 74 -2.71 17.79 3.12
N ASP A 75 -1.59 17.27 3.64
CA ASP A 75 -1.07 17.50 4.99
C ASP A 75 -2.00 17.06 6.14
N THR A 76 -3.06 16.33 5.82
CA THR A 76 -4.00 15.80 6.81
C THR A 76 -3.81 14.29 6.97
N PRO A 77 -3.69 13.75 8.21
CA PRO A 77 -3.53 12.32 8.43
C PRO A 77 -4.67 11.50 7.80
N SER A 78 -4.32 10.65 6.83
CA SER A 78 -5.30 9.92 6.03
C SER A 78 -6.10 8.89 6.82
N ARG A 79 -5.49 8.28 7.85
CA ARG A 79 -6.13 7.25 8.67
C ARG A 79 -7.28 7.79 9.51
N GLN A 80 -7.19 9.04 10.00
CA GLN A 80 -8.16 9.64 10.90
C GLN A 80 -9.18 10.51 10.17
N TYR A 81 -8.74 11.20 9.12
CA TYR A 81 -9.53 12.25 8.46
C TYR A 81 -9.81 11.98 6.98
N GLY A 82 -9.15 10.97 6.40
CA GLY A 82 -9.39 10.59 5.00
C GLY A 82 -10.77 9.96 4.83
N SER A 83 -11.51 10.35 3.78
CA SER A 83 -12.71 9.63 3.37
C SER A 83 -12.36 8.19 2.96
N GLN A 84 -13.31 7.26 3.03
CA GLN A 84 -13.09 5.87 2.60
C GLN A 84 -12.53 5.78 1.17
N GLY A 85 -13.07 6.59 0.26
CA GLY A 85 -12.58 6.64 -1.12
C GLY A 85 -11.13 7.13 -1.22
N GLN A 86 -10.73 8.11 -0.42
CA GLN A 86 -9.35 8.59 -0.35
C GLN A 86 -8.40 7.54 0.23
N GLN A 87 -8.80 6.85 1.30
CA GLN A 87 -8.00 5.79 1.90
C GLN A 87 -7.79 4.63 0.92
N ARG A 88 -8.84 4.19 0.21
CA ARG A 88 -8.75 3.14 -0.83
C ARG A 88 -7.83 3.56 -1.98
N THR A 89 -7.95 4.80 -2.46
CA THR A 89 -7.07 5.32 -3.50
C THR A 89 -5.61 5.36 -3.06
N LEU A 90 -5.37 5.73 -1.80
CA LEU A 90 -4.02 5.74 -1.23
C LEU A 90 -3.40 4.34 -1.15
N VAL A 91 -4.17 3.35 -0.67
CA VAL A 91 -3.72 1.95 -0.63
C VAL A 91 -3.41 1.44 -2.03
N LEU A 92 -4.26 1.77 -3.02
CA LEU A 92 -4.05 1.38 -4.40
C LEU A 92 -2.78 2.03 -4.99
N ALA A 93 -2.56 3.32 -4.73
CA ALA A 93 -1.35 4.02 -5.16
C ALA A 93 -0.07 3.41 -4.56
N LEU A 94 -0.11 2.99 -3.27
CA LEU A 94 1.00 2.28 -2.64
C LEU A 94 1.25 0.92 -3.30
N LYS A 95 0.19 0.18 -3.64
CA LYS A 95 0.31 -1.11 -4.36
C LYS A 95 0.90 -0.95 -5.76
N LEU A 96 0.52 0.09 -6.49
CA LEU A 96 1.14 0.40 -7.78
C LEU A 96 2.62 0.79 -7.63
N ALA A 97 2.96 1.57 -6.60
CA ALA A 97 4.36 1.91 -6.31
C ALA A 97 5.19 0.66 -5.96
N GLU A 98 4.61 -0.29 -5.20
CA GLU A 98 5.22 -1.59 -4.90
C GLU A 98 5.50 -2.40 -6.18
N LEU A 99 4.54 -2.44 -7.13
CA LEU A 99 4.74 -3.12 -8.42
C LEU A 99 5.92 -2.53 -9.20
N HIS A 100 6.02 -1.20 -9.27
CA HIS A 100 7.13 -0.53 -9.92
C HIS A 100 8.46 -0.78 -9.23
N LEU A 101 8.47 -0.84 -7.90
CA LEU A 101 9.66 -1.18 -7.14
C LEU A 101 10.11 -2.63 -7.44
N ILE A 102 9.17 -3.58 -7.42
CA ILE A 102 9.45 -4.99 -7.74
C ILE A 102 10.05 -5.11 -9.14
N GLU A 103 9.42 -4.49 -10.15
CA GLU A 103 9.93 -4.45 -11.52
C GLU A 103 11.34 -3.87 -11.59
N SER A 104 11.61 -2.77 -10.87
CA SER A 104 12.92 -2.12 -10.87
C SER A 104 14.02 -2.97 -10.23
N VAL A 105 13.68 -3.79 -9.23
CA VAL A 105 14.64 -4.65 -8.49
C VAL A 105 14.87 -5.97 -9.22
N ILE A 106 13.80 -6.59 -9.75
CA ILE A 106 13.85 -7.90 -10.39
C ILE A 106 14.20 -7.80 -11.88
N GLY A 107 13.89 -6.66 -12.53
CA GLY A 107 14.09 -6.44 -13.96
C GLY A 107 13.00 -7.03 -14.86
N GLU A 108 11.95 -7.61 -14.26
CA GLU A 108 10.80 -8.17 -14.98
C GLU A 108 9.49 -7.66 -14.36
N PRO A 109 8.45 -7.36 -15.16
CA PRO A 109 7.17 -6.92 -14.64
C PRO A 109 6.48 -8.06 -13.89
N PRO A 110 5.98 -7.82 -12.67
CA PRO A 110 5.26 -8.81 -11.88
C PRO A 110 3.86 -9.09 -12.46
N LEU A 111 3.31 -10.27 -12.13
CA LEU A 111 1.91 -10.60 -12.36
C LEU A 111 1.03 -9.87 -11.34
N LEU A 112 0.06 -9.09 -11.82
CA LEU A 112 -0.88 -8.36 -10.98
C LEU A 112 -2.19 -9.14 -10.80
N LEU A 113 -2.58 -9.36 -9.56
CA LEU A 113 -3.84 -9.99 -9.19
C LEU A 113 -4.75 -8.97 -8.49
N LEU A 114 -5.90 -8.67 -9.07
CA LEU A 114 -6.91 -7.75 -8.54
C LEU A 114 -8.20 -8.54 -8.22
N ASP A 115 -8.43 -8.80 -6.94
CA ASP A 115 -9.60 -9.54 -6.48
C ASP A 115 -10.68 -8.56 -6.02
N ASP A 116 -11.75 -8.45 -6.83
CA ASP A 116 -12.93 -7.58 -6.64
C ASP A 116 -12.64 -6.09 -6.34
N VAL A 117 -11.41 -5.64 -6.59
CA VAL A 117 -10.94 -4.28 -6.26
C VAL A 117 -11.73 -3.22 -7.02
N LEU A 118 -12.14 -3.52 -8.25
CA LEU A 118 -12.81 -2.56 -9.11
C LEU A 118 -14.24 -2.24 -8.65
N ALA A 119 -14.92 -3.19 -8.01
CA ALA A 119 -16.27 -2.97 -7.47
C ALA A 119 -16.30 -1.90 -6.35
N GLU A 120 -15.16 -1.64 -5.74
CA GLU A 120 -15.02 -0.67 -4.65
C GLU A 120 -14.63 0.74 -5.11
N LEU A 121 -14.35 0.92 -6.40
CA LEU A 121 -13.93 2.18 -7.00
C LEU A 121 -15.03 2.79 -7.84
N ASP A 122 -15.08 4.14 -7.90
CA ASP A 122 -15.88 4.83 -8.90
C ASP A 122 -15.28 4.67 -10.31
N LEU A 123 -16.09 4.85 -11.34
CA LEU A 123 -15.71 4.65 -12.74
C LEU A 123 -14.45 5.43 -13.15
N HIS A 124 -14.29 6.65 -12.65
CA HIS A 124 -13.13 7.48 -12.98
C HIS A 124 -11.84 6.85 -12.44
N ARG A 125 -11.84 6.38 -11.20
CA ARG A 125 -10.69 5.71 -10.57
C ARG A 125 -10.42 4.33 -11.16
N GLN A 126 -11.48 3.61 -11.54
CA GLN A 126 -11.33 2.34 -12.27
C GLN A 126 -10.56 2.56 -13.57
N ASN A 127 -10.98 3.52 -14.39
CA ASN A 127 -10.31 3.81 -15.66
C ASN A 127 -8.86 4.26 -15.46
N GLN A 128 -8.59 5.13 -14.48
CA GLN A 128 -7.23 5.54 -14.14
C GLN A 128 -6.33 4.35 -13.72
N LEU A 129 -6.87 3.41 -12.93
CA LEU A 129 -6.14 2.20 -12.55
C LEU A 129 -5.84 1.34 -13.77
N LEU A 130 -6.85 1.05 -14.58
CA LEU A 130 -6.72 0.21 -15.76
C LEU A 130 -5.72 0.81 -16.76
N GLU A 131 -5.78 2.11 -17.01
CA GLU A 131 -4.79 2.82 -17.85
C GLU A 131 -3.37 2.74 -17.29
N ALA A 132 -3.20 2.76 -15.97
CA ALA A 132 -1.88 2.69 -15.34
C ALA A 132 -1.22 1.32 -15.44
N ILE A 133 -2.02 0.24 -15.53
CA ILE A 133 -1.55 -1.14 -15.59
C ILE A 133 -1.56 -1.72 -17.01
N GLN A 134 -2.30 -1.08 -17.94
CA GLN A 134 -2.40 -1.50 -19.33
C GLN A 134 -1.01 -1.56 -19.98
N ASP A 135 -0.81 -2.54 -20.83
CA ASP A 135 0.40 -2.74 -21.65
C ASP A 135 1.71 -2.92 -20.84
N ARG A 136 1.62 -2.89 -19.51
CA ARG A 136 2.79 -3.00 -18.66
C ARG A 136 2.82 -4.28 -17.84
N PHE A 137 1.68 -4.66 -17.25
CA PHE A 137 1.59 -5.81 -16.37
C PHE A 137 0.61 -6.84 -16.91
N GLN A 138 1.00 -8.12 -16.87
CA GLN A 138 0.01 -9.17 -17.01
C GLN A 138 -0.92 -9.12 -15.82
N THR A 139 -2.22 -8.90 -16.06
CA THR A 139 -3.19 -8.66 -14.99
C THR A 139 -4.31 -9.68 -15.03
N ILE A 140 -4.65 -10.23 -13.86
CA ILE A 140 -5.84 -11.07 -13.66
C ILE A 140 -6.77 -10.30 -12.74
N ILE A 141 -8.00 -10.05 -13.20
CA ILE A 141 -9.02 -9.32 -12.47
C ILE A 141 -10.20 -10.24 -12.21
N THR A 142 -10.62 -10.38 -10.95
CA THR A 142 -11.90 -11.02 -10.62
C THR A 142 -12.97 -9.96 -10.42
N THR A 143 -14.18 -10.25 -10.90
CA THR A 143 -15.33 -9.36 -10.71
C THR A 143 -16.63 -10.14 -10.81
N THR A 144 -17.66 -9.67 -10.12
CA THR A 144 -19.01 -10.18 -10.23
C THR A 144 -19.86 -9.46 -11.28
N HIS A 145 -19.39 -8.31 -11.79
CA HIS A 145 -20.13 -7.44 -12.70
C HIS A 145 -19.25 -6.93 -13.84
N LEU A 146 -19.49 -7.40 -15.06
CA LEU A 146 -18.78 -6.94 -16.25
C LEU A 146 -19.24 -5.54 -16.72
N GLY A 147 -20.43 -5.12 -16.36
CA GLY A 147 -21.00 -3.84 -16.80
C GLY A 147 -20.31 -2.58 -16.25
N ALA A 148 -19.34 -2.76 -15.35
CA ALA A 148 -18.50 -1.66 -14.85
C ALA A 148 -17.30 -1.36 -15.77
N PHE A 149 -17.03 -2.24 -16.73
CA PHE A 149 -15.88 -2.08 -17.64
C PHE A 149 -16.31 -1.37 -18.92
N ASP A 150 -15.45 -0.48 -19.39
CA ASP A 150 -15.61 0.12 -20.72
C ASP A 150 -15.48 -0.97 -21.81
N SER A 151 -16.21 -0.80 -22.91
CA SER A 151 -16.23 -1.73 -24.04
C SER A 151 -14.83 -1.97 -24.63
N GLN A 152 -13.95 -0.98 -24.55
CA GLN A 152 -12.58 -1.09 -25.01
C GLN A 152 -11.80 -2.16 -24.23
N TRP A 153 -11.95 -2.24 -22.92
CA TRP A 153 -11.30 -3.24 -22.07
C TRP A 153 -11.84 -4.63 -22.31
N MET A 154 -13.14 -4.75 -22.57
CA MET A 154 -13.79 -6.02 -22.88
C MET A 154 -13.31 -6.65 -24.18
N THR A 155 -12.97 -5.83 -25.19
CA THR A 155 -12.49 -6.33 -26.50
C THR A 155 -11.03 -6.75 -26.51
N THR A 156 -10.21 -6.17 -25.63
CA THR A 156 -8.76 -6.45 -25.55
C THR A 156 -8.41 -7.51 -24.51
N SER A 157 -9.37 -7.91 -23.67
CA SER A 157 -9.15 -8.84 -22.56
C SER A 157 -9.74 -10.22 -22.85
N GLN A 158 -9.12 -11.26 -22.32
CA GLN A 158 -9.69 -12.60 -22.31
C GLN A 158 -10.68 -12.71 -21.14
N ILE A 159 -11.95 -12.96 -21.44
CA ILE A 159 -12.99 -13.12 -20.43
C ILE A 159 -13.17 -14.61 -20.14
N LEU A 160 -13.01 -14.97 -18.87
CA LEU A 160 -13.25 -16.31 -18.35
C LEU A 160 -14.42 -16.27 -17.41
N THR A 161 -15.46 -17.06 -17.68
CA THR A 161 -16.61 -17.20 -16.79
C THR A 161 -16.44 -18.40 -15.87
N VAL A 162 -16.60 -18.20 -14.58
CA VAL A 162 -16.54 -19.28 -13.59
C VAL A 162 -17.94 -19.61 -13.10
N HIS A 163 -18.38 -20.84 -13.29
CA HIS A 163 -19.66 -21.35 -12.81
C HIS A 163 -19.45 -22.68 -12.08
N GLN A 164 -19.86 -22.77 -10.82
CA GLN A 164 -19.76 -23.98 -9.98
C GLN A 164 -18.36 -24.60 -9.98
N GLY A 165 -17.31 -23.78 -9.90
CA GLY A 165 -15.91 -24.22 -9.89
C GLY A 165 -15.36 -24.68 -11.26
N ARG A 166 -16.09 -24.47 -12.34
CA ARG A 166 -15.64 -24.75 -13.72
C ARG A 166 -15.44 -23.45 -14.49
N ILE A 167 -14.36 -23.40 -15.26
CA ILE A 167 -14.04 -22.27 -16.12
C ILE A 167 -14.60 -22.54 -17.51
N ALA A 168 -15.35 -21.58 -18.05
CA ALA A 168 -15.77 -21.56 -19.45
C ALA A 168 -15.16 -20.31 -20.13
N THR A 169 -14.58 -20.47 -21.31
CA THR A 169 -14.20 -19.36 -22.17
C THR A 169 -15.44 -18.83 -22.84
N ALA A 170 -15.67 -17.51 -22.77
CA ALA A 170 -16.64 -16.87 -23.64
C ALA A 170 -16.10 -16.99 -25.07
N GLY A 171 -16.85 -17.71 -25.93
CA GLY A 171 -16.54 -17.85 -27.34
C GLY A 171 -16.76 -16.56 -28.11
#